data_513fdb49652c321dbac6ecd016ef3814
#
_entry.id   513fdb49652c321dbac6ecd016ef3814
#
_cell.length_a   1.000
_cell.length_b   1.000
_cell.length_c   1.000
_cell.angle_alpha   90.00
_cell.angle_beta   90.00
_cell.angle_gamma   90.00
#
_symmetry.space_group_name_H-M   'P 1'
#
loop_
_entity.id
_entity.type
_entity.pdbx_description
1 polymer ?
#
loop_
_entity_poly.entity_id
_entity_poly.type
_entity_poly.pdbx_seq_one_letter_code
_entity_poly.pdbx_strand_id
1 'polypeptide(L)'
;MKRRIFSVLLSSALLLTALAGCGQGGEAAPSGSSSDADSEMGTRDELIFVNYRDIRDLNPHLYAGEMYAQSILYDTLVSNTEDGYVGCLAEDWTISDDGRIYTFNIRDGVTFSDGTPCDANAILANFNAILENRERHTWLEMMNLLVGVSAPDEDTFEI
;
A
#
# COMPACT_ATOMS: atom_id res chain seq x y z
N MET A 1 -54.44 -18.40 -7.61
CA MET A 1 -53.80 -19.35 -6.67
C MET A 1 -53.75 -20.75 -7.22
N LYS A 2 -53.05 -21.12 -8.30
CA LYS A 2 -52.94 -22.49 -8.85
C LYS A 2 -51.76 -22.63 -9.80
N ARG A 3 -50.53 -22.19 -9.41
CA ARG A 3 -49.35 -22.33 -10.28
C ARG A 3 -48.02 -22.52 -9.54
N ARG A 4 -47.99 -22.96 -8.29
CA ARG A 4 -46.76 -23.14 -7.50
C ARG A 4 -46.55 -24.51 -6.86
N ILE A 5 -47.20 -25.56 -7.33
CA ILE A 5 -47.09 -26.90 -6.74
C ILE A 5 -46.45 -27.94 -7.67
N PHE A 6 -46.04 -27.59 -8.89
CA PHE A 6 -45.52 -28.56 -9.87
C PHE A 6 -43.98 -28.60 -10.00
N SER A 7 -43.23 -27.81 -9.23
CA SER A 7 -41.74 -27.73 -9.35
C SER A 7 -40.96 -28.48 -8.27
N VAL A 8 -41.60 -29.16 -7.33
CA VAL A 8 -40.90 -29.81 -6.19
C VAL A 8 -40.76 -31.34 -6.34
N LEU A 9 -41.36 -31.96 -7.35
CA LEU A 9 -41.38 -33.42 -7.50
C LEU A 9 -40.44 -33.98 -8.59
N LEU A 10 -39.53 -33.16 -9.17
CA LEU A 10 -38.63 -33.63 -10.22
C LEU A 10 -37.13 -33.64 -9.83
N SER A 11 -36.79 -33.38 -8.59
CA SER A 11 -35.39 -33.31 -8.13
C SER A 11 -34.94 -34.46 -7.20
N SER A 12 -35.72 -35.51 -7.04
CA SER A 12 -35.38 -36.64 -6.12
C SER A 12 -35.07 -37.97 -6.80
N ALA A 13 -34.88 -38.02 -8.13
CA ALA A 13 -34.69 -39.28 -8.86
C ALA A 13 -33.34 -39.48 -9.54
N LEU A 14 -32.29 -38.69 -9.21
CA LEU A 14 -30.98 -38.74 -9.91
C LEU A 14 -29.77 -38.95 -8.98
N LEU A 15 -29.92 -39.65 -7.87
CA LEU A 15 -28.83 -39.82 -6.90
C LEU A 15 -28.65 -41.29 -6.44
N LEU A 16 -28.77 -42.25 -7.35
CA LEU A 16 -28.54 -43.68 -7.00
C LEU A 16 -28.04 -44.50 -8.17
N THR A 17 -26.93 -44.11 -8.87
CA THR A 17 -26.18 -45.08 -9.71
C THR A 17 -24.76 -44.62 -9.91
N ALA A 18 -23.86 -44.88 -8.98
CA ALA A 18 -22.44 -44.97 -9.23
C ALA A 18 -21.67 -45.62 -8.07
N LEU A 19 -21.92 -46.90 -7.85
CA LEU A 19 -21.08 -47.76 -7.03
C LEU A 19 -21.06 -49.16 -7.65
N ALA A 20 -20.23 -49.34 -8.68
CA ALA A 20 -19.64 -50.64 -9.03
C ALA A 20 -18.67 -50.48 -10.20
N GLY A 21 -17.40 -50.62 -9.95
CA GLY A 21 -16.34 -50.57 -10.95
C GLY A 21 -14.97 -50.84 -10.33
N CYS A 22 -14.77 -52.04 -9.75
CA CYS A 22 -13.42 -52.57 -9.56
C CYS A 22 -12.84 -52.98 -10.91
N GLY A 23 -11.56 -52.55 -11.17
CA GLY A 23 -10.81 -52.97 -12.37
C GLY A 23 -9.38 -52.45 -12.30
N GLN A 24 -8.54 -53.21 -11.84
CA GLN A 24 -7.11 -53.49 -11.78
C GLN A 24 -6.30 -52.93 -12.98
N GLY A 25 -5.12 -52.27 -12.71
CA GLY A 25 -4.10 -51.98 -13.71
C GLY A 25 -3.26 -50.78 -13.29
N GLY A 26 -2.04 -51.04 -12.83
CA GLY A 26 -1.11 -50.11 -12.25
C GLY A 26 -0.59 -49.03 -13.16
N GLU A 27 -0.22 -47.93 -12.55
CA GLU A 27 1.01 -47.16 -12.72
C GLU A 27 1.00 -46.05 -11.69
N ALA A 28 2.09 -45.95 -10.95
CA ALA A 28 2.21 -45.04 -9.83
C ALA A 28 2.34 -43.60 -10.34
N ALA A 29 1.30 -42.82 -10.10
CA ALA A 29 1.43 -41.35 -10.11
C ALA A 29 2.03 -40.91 -8.76
N PRO A 30 2.92 -39.95 -8.72
CA PRO A 30 3.51 -39.48 -7.47
C PRO A 30 2.42 -38.88 -6.59
N SER A 31 2.29 -39.48 -5.44
CA SER A 31 1.49 -39.01 -4.32
C SER A 31 1.92 -37.59 -4.00
N GLY A 32 1.13 -36.63 -4.40
CA GLY A 32 1.22 -35.27 -3.89
C GLY A 32 0.92 -35.31 -2.41
N SER A 33 1.95 -35.26 -1.62
CA SER A 33 1.88 -35.03 -0.19
C SER A 33 1.12 -33.71 0.01
N SER A 34 -0.12 -33.79 0.42
CA SER A 34 -0.77 -32.70 1.13
C SER A 34 -0.05 -32.59 2.46
N SER A 35 1.04 -31.81 2.48
CA SER A 35 1.60 -31.35 3.73
C SER A 35 0.51 -30.51 4.39
N ASP A 36 0.00 -31.02 5.49
CA ASP A 36 -0.69 -30.24 6.50
C ASP A 36 0.30 -29.12 6.89
N ALA A 37 0.09 -27.96 6.29
CA ALA A 37 0.74 -26.74 6.70
C ALA A 37 0.05 -26.27 7.99
N ASP A 38 0.36 -26.98 9.07
CA ASP A 38 0.30 -26.43 10.41
C ASP A 38 1.39 -25.35 10.46
N SER A 39 1.04 -24.17 9.97
CA SER A 39 1.91 -23.03 9.99
C SER A 39 2.00 -22.53 11.43
N GLU A 40 3.03 -23.03 12.14
CA GLU A 40 3.63 -22.22 13.19
C GLU A 40 3.85 -20.85 12.56
N MET A 41 3.08 -19.85 13.00
CA MET A 41 3.36 -18.44 12.68
C MET A 41 4.62 -18.02 13.43
N GLY A 42 5.75 -18.56 12.99
CA GLY A 42 7.04 -18.03 13.36
C GLY A 42 7.16 -16.60 12.80
N THR A 43 7.68 -15.69 13.61
CA THR A 43 8.10 -14.38 13.13
C THR A 43 9.10 -14.58 11.99
N ARG A 44 8.76 -14.16 10.78
CA ARG A 44 9.68 -14.14 9.64
C ARG A 44 10.36 -12.79 9.60
N ASP A 45 11.67 -12.80 9.41
CA ASP A 45 12.46 -11.58 9.23
C ASP A 45 12.42 -11.06 7.78
N GLU A 46 11.47 -11.58 6.99
CA GLU A 46 11.31 -11.18 5.60
C GLU A 46 9.85 -10.84 5.29
N LEU A 47 9.64 -9.79 4.49
CA LEU A 47 8.37 -9.43 3.90
C LEU A 47 8.36 -9.84 2.42
N ILE A 48 7.47 -10.75 2.04
CA ILE A 48 7.25 -11.14 0.65
C ILE A 48 6.08 -10.33 0.11
N PHE A 49 6.38 -9.39 -0.76
CA PHE A 49 5.39 -8.55 -1.42
C PHE A 49 5.23 -8.97 -2.89
N VAL A 50 4.01 -9.35 -3.27
CA VAL A 50 3.70 -9.74 -4.65
C VAL A 50 3.26 -8.51 -5.43
N ASN A 51 4.00 -8.16 -6.48
CA ASN A 51 3.66 -7.09 -7.41
C ASN A 51 3.37 -7.66 -8.81
N TYR A 52 2.55 -6.96 -9.60
CA TYR A 52 2.21 -7.35 -10.97
C TYR A 52 3.20 -6.81 -12.02
N ARG A 53 4.19 -6.04 -11.61
CA ARG A 53 5.28 -5.49 -12.45
C ARG A 53 6.61 -5.59 -11.75
N ASP A 54 7.67 -5.58 -12.55
CA ASP A 54 9.02 -5.39 -12.02
C ASP A 54 9.18 -3.98 -11.45
N ILE A 55 9.87 -3.90 -10.31
CA ILE A 55 10.25 -2.62 -9.70
C ILE A 55 11.44 -2.09 -10.47
N ARG A 56 11.25 -1.01 -11.23
CA ARG A 56 12.29 -0.40 -12.06
C ARG A 56 13.15 0.59 -11.29
N ASP A 57 12.54 1.34 -10.41
CA ASP A 57 13.20 2.35 -9.59
C ASP A 57 12.43 2.58 -8.29
N LEU A 58 13.16 2.80 -7.21
CA LEU A 58 12.61 3.10 -5.90
C LEU A 58 12.72 4.58 -5.53
N ASN A 59 13.41 5.37 -6.35
CA ASN A 59 13.55 6.80 -6.10
C ASN A 59 12.24 7.54 -6.38
N PRO A 60 11.59 8.14 -5.35
CA PRO A 60 10.32 8.84 -5.51
C PRO A 60 10.42 10.11 -6.35
N HIS A 61 11.62 10.63 -6.59
CA HIS A 61 11.87 11.78 -7.45
C HIS A 61 11.91 11.45 -8.94
N LEU A 62 11.78 10.16 -9.31
CA LEU A 62 11.77 9.73 -10.71
C LEU A 62 10.37 9.25 -11.10
N TYR A 63 9.90 9.71 -12.27
CA TYR A 63 8.62 9.27 -12.84
C TYR A 63 8.51 7.74 -13.02
N ALA A 64 9.65 7.07 -13.21
CA ALA A 64 9.71 5.62 -13.38
C ALA A 64 9.53 4.83 -12.07
N GLY A 65 9.44 5.51 -10.91
CA GLY A 65 9.25 4.87 -9.63
C GLY A 65 7.91 4.16 -9.51
N GLU A 66 7.91 3.00 -8.85
CA GLU A 66 6.69 2.22 -8.63
C GLU A 66 6.07 2.62 -7.28
N MET A 67 5.00 3.41 -7.31
CA MET A 67 4.37 4.02 -6.12
C MET A 67 3.99 3.01 -5.04
N TYR A 68 3.59 1.79 -5.41
CA TYR A 68 3.23 0.77 -4.39
C TYR A 68 4.43 0.26 -3.61
N ALA A 69 5.61 0.11 -4.25
CA ALA A 69 6.82 -0.29 -3.56
C ALA A 69 7.34 0.88 -2.70
N GLN A 70 7.22 2.10 -3.19
CA GLN A 70 7.60 3.30 -2.46
C GLN A 70 6.77 3.47 -1.19
N SER A 71 5.46 3.19 -1.22
CA SER A 71 4.58 3.30 -0.05
C SER A 71 4.91 2.31 1.08
N ILE A 72 5.72 1.28 0.81
CA ILE A 72 6.22 0.33 1.82
C ILE A 72 7.55 0.82 2.43
N LEU A 73 8.30 1.62 1.67
CA LEU A 73 9.67 2.02 2.03
C LEU A 73 9.75 3.43 2.60
N TYR A 74 8.82 4.30 2.25
CA TYR A 74 8.86 5.72 2.60
C TYR A 74 7.60 6.16 3.30
N ASP A 75 7.78 6.89 4.38
CA ASP A 75 6.69 7.57 5.07
C ASP A 75 6.33 8.89 4.36
N THR A 76 5.11 9.33 4.59
CA THR A 76 4.57 10.60 4.08
C THR A 76 4.30 11.57 5.24
N LEU A 77 4.12 12.86 4.96
CA LEU A 77 3.67 13.82 5.98
C LEU A 77 2.32 13.43 6.56
N VAL A 78 1.39 13.09 5.67
CA VAL A 78 0.03 12.64 6.01
C VAL A 78 -0.33 11.42 5.17
N SER A 79 -1.13 10.54 5.71
CA SER A 79 -1.66 9.36 5.01
C SER A 79 -3.14 9.55 4.70
N ASN A 80 -3.57 9.09 3.53
CA ASN A 80 -4.98 9.05 3.14
C ASN A 80 -5.56 7.68 3.53
N THR A 81 -6.56 7.68 4.40
CA THR A 81 -7.26 6.48 4.87
C THR A 81 -8.73 6.52 4.48
N GLU A 82 -9.47 5.44 4.74
CA GLU A 82 -10.92 5.40 4.51
C GLU A 82 -11.68 6.46 5.36
N ASP A 83 -11.13 6.81 6.51
CA ASP A 83 -11.70 7.82 7.43
C ASP A 83 -11.20 9.25 7.12
N GLY A 84 -10.40 9.45 6.09
CA GLY A 84 -9.82 10.73 5.70
C GLY A 84 -8.31 10.80 5.88
N TYR A 85 -7.78 12.02 5.98
CA TYR A 85 -6.36 12.24 6.16
C TYR A 85 -5.96 12.12 7.64
N VAL A 86 -4.89 11.38 7.89
CA VAL A 86 -4.29 11.21 9.23
C VAL A 86 -2.82 11.58 9.19
N GLY A 87 -2.27 12.06 10.32
CA GLY A 87 -0.85 12.37 10.44
C GLY A 87 0.02 11.10 10.31
N CYS A 88 1.18 11.23 9.66
CA CYS A 88 2.21 10.20 9.60
C CYS A 88 3.53 10.77 10.14
N LEU A 89 4.41 11.38 9.32
CA LEU A 89 5.56 12.15 9.83
C LEU A 89 5.11 13.43 10.55
N ALA A 90 4.03 14.06 10.09
CA ALA A 90 3.39 15.13 10.84
C ALA A 90 2.46 14.55 11.92
N GLU A 91 2.49 15.11 13.13
CA GLU A 91 1.49 14.78 14.17
C GLU A 91 0.13 15.38 13.84
N ASP A 92 0.16 16.64 13.42
CA ASP A 92 -1.01 17.42 12.99
C ASP A 92 -0.59 18.49 11.97
N TRP A 93 -1.57 19.22 11.44
CA TRP A 93 -1.34 20.34 10.54
C TRP A 93 -2.46 21.35 10.66
N THR A 94 -2.16 22.58 10.29
CA THR A 94 -3.13 23.68 10.17
C THR A 94 -3.11 24.23 8.75
N ILE A 95 -4.22 24.87 8.37
CA ILE A 95 -4.38 25.52 7.08
C ILE A 95 -4.76 26.97 7.35
N SER A 96 -4.09 27.92 6.71
CA SER A 96 -4.42 29.33 6.82
C SER A 96 -5.86 29.63 6.34
N ASP A 97 -6.45 30.70 6.82
CA ASP A 97 -7.83 31.08 6.50
C ASP A 97 -8.08 31.25 4.99
N ASP A 98 -7.06 31.65 4.25
CA ASP A 98 -7.11 31.79 2.79
C ASP A 98 -6.78 30.48 2.03
N GLY A 99 -6.48 29.41 2.76
CA GLY A 99 -6.20 28.08 2.21
C GLY A 99 -4.87 27.97 1.47
N ARG A 100 -3.91 28.88 1.70
CA ARG A 100 -2.68 28.97 0.92
C ARG A 100 -1.44 28.47 1.64
N ILE A 101 -1.46 28.42 2.97
CA ILE A 101 -0.35 27.95 3.78
C ILE A 101 -0.81 26.75 4.58
N TYR A 102 -0.07 25.68 4.45
CA TYR A 102 -0.22 24.46 5.24
C TYR A 102 0.99 24.35 6.15
N THR A 103 0.76 24.42 7.44
CA THR A 103 1.81 24.31 8.47
C THR A 103 1.67 22.94 9.15
N PHE A 104 2.72 22.14 9.06
CA PHE A 104 2.80 20.79 9.61
C PHE A 104 3.69 20.78 10.84
N ASN A 105 3.21 20.21 11.94
CA ASN A 105 4.00 19.93 13.13
C ASN A 105 4.63 18.53 12.96
N ILE A 106 5.95 18.48 12.89
CA ILE A 106 6.70 17.25 12.63
C ILE A 106 6.88 16.50 13.93
N ARG A 107 6.67 15.21 13.88
CA ARG A 107 6.77 14.29 15.01
C ARG A 107 8.20 14.23 15.53
N ASP A 108 8.34 14.36 16.85
CA ASP A 108 9.61 14.25 17.56
C ASP A 108 10.24 12.85 17.47
N GLY A 109 11.57 12.80 17.44
CA GLY A 109 12.34 11.55 17.58
C GLY A 109 12.28 10.62 16.37
N VAL A 110 11.73 11.06 15.23
CA VAL A 110 11.77 10.28 13.99
C VAL A 110 13.18 10.26 13.43
N THR A 111 13.61 9.08 12.96
CA THR A 111 14.91 8.90 12.32
C THR A 111 14.78 8.15 11.00
N PHE A 112 15.67 8.44 10.07
CA PHE A 112 15.87 7.61 8.89
C PHE A 112 16.44 6.23 9.26
N SER A 113 16.41 5.30 8.33
CA SER A 113 16.93 3.93 8.54
C SER A 113 18.43 3.86 8.89
N ASP A 114 19.19 4.90 8.59
CA ASP A 114 20.60 5.05 8.96
C ASP A 114 20.81 5.69 10.34
N GLY A 115 19.71 6.06 11.03
CA GLY A 115 19.72 6.69 12.34
C GLY A 115 19.87 8.21 12.34
N THR A 116 19.95 8.85 11.18
CA THR A 116 19.95 10.32 11.11
C THR A 116 18.56 10.90 11.43
N PRO A 117 18.45 12.09 12.06
CA PRO A 117 17.15 12.71 12.34
C PRO A 117 16.35 13.00 11.07
N CYS A 118 15.04 12.76 11.14
CA CYS A 118 14.07 13.14 10.12
C CYS A 118 13.22 14.29 10.68
N ASP A 119 13.72 15.49 10.60
CA ASP A 119 13.13 16.74 11.06
C ASP A 119 12.56 17.60 9.91
N ALA A 120 12.03 18.78 10.22
CA ALA A 120 11.49 19.68 9.21
C ALA A 120 12.56 20.15 8.19
N ASN A 121 13.85 20.21 8.59
CA ASN A 121 14.93 20.56 7.65
C ASN A 121 15.20 19.45 6.64
N ALA A 122 15.11 18.18 7.06
CA ALA A 122 15.23 17.03 6.17
C ALA A 122 14.07 17.01 5.15
N ILE A 123 12.86 17.30 5.61
CA ILE A 123 11.67 17.43 4.76
C ILE A 123 11.85 18.61 3.78
N LEU A 124 12.33 19.76 4.26
CA LEU A 124 12.62 20.93 3.43
C LEU A 124 13.65 20.60 2.33
N ALA A 125 14.71 19.87 2.66
CA ALA A 125 15.72 19.44 1.69
C ALA A 125 15.09 18.56 0.60
N ASN A 126 14.21 17.64 0.95
CA ASN A 126 13.48 16.79 0.00
C ASN A 126 12.60 17.63 -0.94
N PHE A 127 11.82 18.58 -0.42
CA PHE A 127 10.98 19.45 -1.25
C PHE A 127 11.78 20.40 -2.13
N ASN A 128 12.89 20.93 -1.64
CA ASN A 128 13.80 21.75 -2.44
C ASN A 128 14.35 20.96 -3.64
N ALA A 129 14.76 19.71 -3.44
CA ALA A 129 15.22 18.85 -4.53
C ALA A 129 14.13 18.62 -5.59
N ILE A 130 12.85 18.50 -5.18
CA ILE A 130 11.72 18.42 -6.09
C ILE A 130 11.53 19.75 -6.84
N LEU A 131 11.60 20.89 -6.15
CA LEU A 131 11.43 22.22 -6.74
C LEU A 131 12.54 22.56 -7.74
N GLU A 132 13.79 22.21 -7.45
CA GLU A 132 14.92 22.35 -8.37
C GLU A 132 14.74 21.54 -9.66
N ASN A 133 14.04 20.42 -9.58
CA ASN A 133 13.74 19.55 -10.70
C ASN A 133 12.27 19.64 -11.15
N ARG A 134 11.60 20.76 -10.92
CA ARG A 134 10.17 20.98 -11.19
C ARG A 134 9.72 20.52 -12.57
N GLU A 135 10.52 20.73 -13.59
CA GLU A 135 10.21 20.33 -14.97
C GLU A 135 10.02 18.82 -15.13
N ARG A 136 10.65 18.00 -14.29
CA ARG A 136 10.49 16.55 -14.26
C ARG A 136 9.20 16.11 -13.55
N HIS A 137 8.65 17.00 -12.71
CA HIS A 137 7.50 16.71 -11.85
C HIS A 137 6.20 17.37 -12.34
N THR A 138 6.16 17.87 -13.58
CA THR A 138 4.96 18.53 -14.15
C THR A 138 3.72 17.65 -14.22
N TRP A 139 3.87 16.35 -14.09
CA TRP A 139 2.78 15.38 -13.99
C TRP A 139 2.09 15.38 -12.61
N LEU A 140 2.72 15.93 -11.58
CA LEU A 140 2.13 16.14 -10.26
C LEU A 140 1.43 17.50 -10.26
N GLU A 141 0.10 17.52 -10.15
CA GLU A 141 -0.68 18.75 -10.11
C GLU A 141 -0.23 19.68 -8.99
N MET A 142 0.15 19.13 -7.83
CA MET A 142 0.70 19.88 -6.71
C MET A 142 1.88 20.78 -7.11
N MET A 143 2.75 20.31 -8.01
CA MET A 143 3.91 21.10 -8.47
C MET A 143 3.53 22.36 -9.23
N ASN A 144 2.34 22.42 -9.81
CA ASN A 144 1.84 23.60 -10.48
C ASN A 144 1.29 24.65 -9.49
N LEU A 145 0.90 24.21 -8.31
CA LEU A 145 0.31 25.04 -7.26
C LEU A 145 1.34 25.46 -6.21
N LEU A 146 2.38 24.67 -6.02
CA LEU A 146 3.42 24.89 -5.01
C LEU A 146 4.24 26.15 -5.35
N VAL A 147 4.15 27.15 -4.47
CA VAL A 147 4.88 28.43 -4.60
C VAL A 147 6.24 28.38 -3.89
N GLY A 148 6.28 27.79 -2.71
CA GLY A 148 7.49 27.67 -1.91
C GLY A 148 7.28 26.76 -0.71
N VAL A 149 8.38 26.49 -0.01
CA VAL A 149 8.43 25.69 1.20
C VAL A 149 9.36 26.33 2.20
N SER A 150 9.12 26.14 3.49
CA SER A 150 9.99 26.61 4.57
C SER A 150 10.01 25.65 5.76
N ALA A 151 11.07 25.74 6.56
CA ALA A 151 11.16 25.13 7.88
C ALA A 151 11.58 26.24 8.84
N PRO A 152 10.61 26.90 9.50
CA PRO A 152 10.90 27.97 10.47
C PRO A 152 11.74 27.50 11.64
N ASP A 153 11.57 26.25 12.04
CA ASP A 153 12.32 25.56 13.09
C ASP A 153 12.43 24.06 12.77
N GLU A 154 12.99 23.27 13.70
CA GLU A 154 13.24 21.82 13.52
C GLU A 154 11.95 21.00 13.49
N ASP A 155 10.86 21.49 14.07
CA ASP A 155 9.61 20.77 14.23
C ASP A 155 8.50 21.29 13.31
N THR A 156 8.71 22.39 12.59
CA THR A 156 7.70 23.05 11.77
C THR A 156 8.09 23.08 10.30
N PHE A 157 7.24 22.53 9.46
CA PHE A 157 7.38 22.58 7.99
C PHE A 157 6.16 23.25 7.36
N GLU A 158 6.40 24.15 6.42
CA GLU A 158 5.35 24.93 5.73
C GLU A 158 5.42 24.77 4.22
N ILE A 159 4.24 24.68 3.63
CA ILE A 159 4.02 24.71 2.18
C ILE A 159 3.14 25.89 1.83
#